data_71dc44fcd565c44e4aa618e2b1f55b75
#
_entry.id   71dc44fcd565c44e4aa618e2b1f55b75
#
_cell.length_a   1.000
_cell.length_b   1.000
_cell.length_c   1.000
_cell.angle_alpha   90.00
_cell.angle_beta   90.00
_cell.angle_gamma   90.00
#
_symmetry.space_group_name_H-M   'P 1'
#
loop_
_entity.id
_entity.type
_entity.pdbx_description
1 polymer ?
#
loop_
_entity_poly.entity_id
_entity_poly.type
_entity_poly.pdbx_seq_one_letter_code
_entity_poly.pdbx_strand_id
1 'polypeptide(L)'
;HHYLAAESGRITRRRKIKGRLHTVRQVAQKRRLIYKENKREYCLLDTDLGPVLQMEVGALLVGRIYNHSQDSLVRGQEKGCFGLGGSTILVLYPAGTIRSDQDILTYSDLGIETQIQMGEKIGEKLCLND
;
A
#
# COMPACT_ATOMS: atom_id res chain seq x y z
N HIS A 1 11.82 -8.28 -2.95
CA HIS A 1 10.46 -7.96 -3.39
C HIS A 1 10.34 -6.48 -3.73
N HIS A 2 10.30 -6.20 -5.04
CA HIS A 2 10.07 -4.85 -5.57
C HIS A 2 8.59 -4.50 -5.50
N TYR A 3 8.29 -3.23 -5.34
CA TYR A 3 6.92 -2.72 -5.34
C TYR A 3 6.80 -1.45 -6.18
N LEU A 4 5.61 -1.28 -6.74
CA LEU A 4 5.31 -0.24 -7.70
C LEU A 4 4.50 0.89 -7.04
N ALA A 5 4.53 2.05 -7.67
CA ALA A 5 3.66 3.16 -7.32
C ALA A 5 2.20 2.80 -7.69
N ALA A 6 1.30 2.93 -6.73
CA ALA A 6 -0.12 2.66 -6.92
C ALA A 6 -0.80 3.73 -7.77
N GLU A 7 -0.33 4.98 -7.68
CA GLU A 7 -0.86 6.11 -8.43
C GLU A 7 0.23 7.05 -8.95
N SER A 8 -0.10 7.80 -10.00
CA SER A 8 0.69 8.92 -10.47
C SER A 8 0.43 10.15 -9.60
N GLY A 9 1.50 10.88 -9.27
CA GLY A 9 1.34 12.11 -8.50
C GLY A 9 2.66 12.65 -7.97
N ARG A 10 2.60 13.88 -7.45
CA ARG A 10 3.72 14.53 -6.79
C ARG A 10 3.77 14.13 -5.32
N ILE A 11 4.95 13.77 -4.83
CA ILE A 11 5.14 13.44 -3.42
C ILE A 11 5.18 14.73 -2.59
N THR A 12 4.18 14.92 -1.75
CA THR A 12 4.06 16.08 -0.86
C THR A 12 4.64 15.83 0.52
N ARG A 13 4.69 14.56 0.93
CA ARG A 13 5.24 14.18 2.24
C ARG A 13 5.81 12.77 2.20
N ARG A 14 6.94 12.60 2.90
CA ARG A 14 7.52 11.28 3.22
C ARG A 14 7.74 11.17 4.72
N ARG A 15 7.54 9.98 5.27
CA ARG A 15 7.86 9.74 6.68
C ARG A 15 8.32 8.30 6.89
N LYS A 16 9.38 8.17 7.70
CA LYS A 16 9.86 6.90 8.24
C LYS A 16 9.42 6.80 9.70
N ILE A 17 8.77 5.73 10.05
CA ILE A 17 8.28 5.49 11.41
C ILE A 17 8.99 4.25 11.93
N LYS A 18 9.78 4.44 12.99
CA LYS A 18 10.42 3.34 13.71
C LYS A 18 9.35 2.45 14.34
N GLY A 19 9.62 1.18 14.46
CA GLY A 19 8.69 0.23 15.05
C GLY A 19 9.28 -1.15 15.16
N ARG A 20 8.46 -2.09 15.58
CA ARG A 20 8.79 -3.51 15.71
C ARG A 20 8.75 -4.21 14.35
N LEU A 21 9.08 -5.50 14.34
CA LEU A 21 9.04 -6.34 13.14
C LEU A 21 8.26 -7.63 13.48
N HIS A 22 6.98 -7.47 13.77
CA HIS A 22 6.07 -8.61 13.94
C HIS A 22 5.71 -9.20 12.57
N THR A 23 5.38 -10.49 12.56
CA THR A 23 4.84 -11.12 11.33
C THR A 23 3.54 -10.44 10.90
N VAL A 24 3.37 -10.24 9.60
CA VAL A 24 2.15 -9.64 9.01
C VAL A 24 1.08 -10.69 8.67
N ARG A 25 1.26 -11.96 9.05
CA ARG A 25 0.25 -13.00 8.82
C ARG A 25 -1.07 -12.67 9.51
N GLN A 26 -2.18 -13.01 8.88
CA GLN A 26 -3.55 -12.73 9.38
C GLN A 26 -3.77 -13.17 10.82
N VAL A 27 -3.24 -14.33 11.21
CA VAL A 27 -3.36 -14.85 12.59
C VAL A 27 -2.78 -13.89 13.64
N ALA A 28 -1.73 -13.16 13.31
CA ALA A 28 -1.12 -12.18 14.20
C ALA A 28 -1.91 -10.87 14.24
N GLN A 29 -2.54 -10.48 13.13
CA GLN A 29 -3.36 -9.27 13.03
C GLN A 29 -4.60 -9.32 13.93
N LYS A 30 -5.15 -10.50 14.19
CA LYS A 30 -6.26 -10.70 15.14
C LYS A 30 -5.89 -10.38 16.60
N ARG A 31 -4.60 -10.37 16.92
CA ARG A 31 -4.10 -10.17 18.29
C ARG A 31 -3.35 -8.87 18.51
N ARG A 32 -2.89 -8.22 17.43
CA ARG A 32 -2.05 -7.00 17.50
C ARG A 32 -2.36 -6.04 16.36
N LEU A 33 -2.19 -4.77 16.63
CA LEU A 33 -2.30 -3.71 15.62
C LEU A 33 -1.00 -3.59 14.80
N ILE A 34 -0.66 -4.64 14.05
CA ILE A 34 0.63 -4.82 13.38
C ILE A 34 0.99 -3.63 12.48
N TYR A 35 0.04 -3.12 11.71
CA TYR A 35 0.26 -1.98 10.84
C TYR A 35 0.52 -0.66 11.59
N LYS A 36 0.19 -0.59 12.88
CA LYS A 36 0.50 0.54 13.76
C LYS A 36 1.78 0.34 14.56
N GLU A 37 2.18 -0.90 14.82
CA GLU A 37 3.33 -1.25 15.66
C GLU A 37 4.61 -1.45 14.85
N ASN A 38 4.53 -2.00 13.65
CA ASN A 38 5.70 -2.33 12.85
C ASN A 38 6.37 -1.08 12.27
N LYS A 39 7.68 -1.18 12.06
CA LYS A 39 8.46 -0.24 11.26
C LYS A 39 7.77 -0.06 9.91
N ARG A 40 7.59 1.17 9.48
CA ARG A 40 6.92 1.49 8.22
C ARG A 40 7.40 2.80 7.63
N GLU A 41 7.26 2.92 6.33
CA GLU A 41 7.53 4.16 5.62
C GLU A 41 6.32 4.50 4.76
N TYR A 42 6.00 5.77 4.60
CA TYR A 42 4.94 6.18 3.70
C TYR A 42 5.29 7.42 2.90
N CYS A 43 4.64 7.57 1.76
CA CYS A 43 4.54 8.83 1.05
C CYS A 43 3.08 9.23 0.88
N LEU A 44 2.84 10.53 0.88
CA LEU A 44 1.58 11.15 0.50
C LEU A 44 1.76 11.72 -0.90
N LEU A 45 0.90 11.30 -1.82
CA LEU A 45 0.87 11.71 -3.21
C LEU A 45 -0.27 12.71 -3.41
N ASP A 46 0.02 13.79 -4.08
CA ASP A 46 -0.98 14.69 -4.65
C ASP A 46 -1.32 14.18 -6.05
N THR A 47 -2.54 13.67 -6.22
CA THR A 47 -3.00 12.95 -7.42
C THR A 47 -4.29 13.56 -7.95
N ASP A 48 -4.70 13.16 -9.15
CA ASP A 48 -6.01 13.53 -9.74
C ASP A 48 -7.20 13.00 -8.93
N LEU A 49 -6.98 12.04 -8.02
CA LEU A 49 -7.99 11.52 -7.09
C LEU A 49 -8.00 12.25 -5.74
N GLY A 50 -7.17 13.29 -5.61
CA GLY A 50 -6.85 13.92 -4.33
C GLY A 50 -5.66 13.23 -3.63
N PRO A 51 -5.48 13.43 -2.32
CA PRO A 51 -4.32 12.92 -1.61
C PRO A 51 -4.39 11.39 -1.43
N VAL A 52 -3.46 10.66 -2.03
CA VAL A 52 -3.32 9.19 -1.88
C VAL A 52 -2.10 8.89 -1.02
N LEU A 53 -2.27 8.03 -0.03
CA LEU A 53 -1.18 7.57 0.83
C LEU A 53 -0.78 6.15 0.43
N GLN A 54 0.51 5.94 0.15
CA GLN A 54 1.09 4.61 -0.01
C GLN A 54 2.11 4.36 1.09
N MET A 55 1.94 3.25 1.82
CA MET A 55 2.74 2.88 2.98
C MET A 55 3.30 1.46 2.84
N GLU A 56 4.59 1.33 3.03
CA GLU A 56 5.30 0.06 3.12
C GLU A 56 5.48 -0.31 4.60
N VAL A 57 4.99 -1.48 4.99
CA VAL A 57 5.07 -1.98 6.36
C VAL A 57 6.11 -3.09 6.45
N GLY A 58 7.09 -2.96 7.32
CA GLY A 58 8.06 -4.00 7.60
C GLY A 58 7.44 -5.20 8.33
N ALA A 59 8.11 -6.34 8.26
CA ALA A 59 7.66 -7.59 8.89
C ALA A 59 8.82 -8.34 9.53
N LEU A 60 8.53 -9.46 10.17
CA LEU A 60 9.53 -10.38 10.68
C LEU A 60 10.50 -10.76 9.56
N LEU A 61 11.79 -10.56 9.78
CA LEU A 61 12.87 -10.70 8.80
C LEU A 61 12.89 -9.66 7.66
N VAL A 62 11.90 -8.77 7.57
CA VAL A 62 11.78 -7.71 6.55
C VAL A 62 11.94 -6.34 7.21
N GLY A 63 13.13 -6.06 7.72
CA GLY A 63 13.43 -4.81 8.44
C GLY A 63 13.90 -3.66 7.55
N ARG A 64 14.26 -3.93 6.30
CA ARG A 64 14.80 -2.93 5.37
C ARG A 64 13.77 -2.60 4.30
N ILE A 65 13.42 -1.33 4.23
CA ILE A 65 12.54 -0.73 3.23
C ILE A 65 13.41 0.26 2.45
N TYR A 66 13.51 0.07 1.15
CA TYR A 66 14.27 0.93 0.25
C TYR A 66 13.30 1.65 -0.67
N ASN A 67 13.09 2.93 -0.46
CA ASN A 67 12.33 3.79 -1.36
C ASN A 67 13.29 4.63 -2.21
N HIS A 68 13.04 4.70 -3.51
CA HIS A 68 13.79 5.59 -4.40
C HIS A 68 13.54 7.06 -4.04
N SER A 69 14.59 7.89 -4.23
CA SER A 69 14.49 9.33 -3.99
C SER A 69 13.96 10.02 -5.25
N GLN A 70 12.64 10.20 -5.32
CA GLN A 70 11.94 10.84 -6.44
C GLN A 70 10.95 11.85 -5.88
N ASP A 71 10.68 12.94 -6.59
CA ASP A 71 9.72 13.97 -6.17
C ASP A 71 8.32 13.70 -6.72
N SER A 72 8.22 12.86 -7.74
CA SER A 72 6.97 12.40 -8.35
C SER A 72 7.05 10.93 -8.68
N LEU A 73 5.91 10.28 -8.80
CA LEU A 73 5.76 8.90 -9.21
C LEU A 73 4.82 8.81 -10.40
N VAL A 74 5.06 7.81 -11.25
CA VAL A 74 4.14 7.38 -12.29
C VAL A 74 3.56 6.03 -11.87
N ARG A 75 2.26 5.84 -11.99
CA ARG A 75 1.58 4.59 -11.68
C ARG A 75 2.24 3.41 -12.40
N GLY A 76 2.53 2.36 -11.68
CA GLY A 76 3.25 1.20 -12.19
C GLY A 76 4.78 1.35 -12.23
N GLN A 77 5.32 2.52 -11.96
CA GLN A 77 6.76 2.73 -11.82
C GLN A 77 7.28 2.07 -10.54
N GLU A 78 8.48 1.50 -10.59
CA GLU A 78 9.12 0.99 -9.38
C GLU A 78 9.33 2.13 -8.36
N LYS A 79 8.76 1.96 -7.19
CA LYS A 79 8.88 2.88 -6.07
C LYS A 79 10.01 2.47 -5.12
N GLY A 80 10.27 1.17 -5.02
CA GLY A 80 11.29 0.64 -4.14
C GLY A 80 11.22 -0.88 -3.96
N CYS A 81 11.90 -1.38 -2.93
CA CYS A 81 11.89 -2.80 -2.61
C CYS A 81 12.04 -3.07 -1.10
N PHE A 82 11.60 -4.24 -0.68
CA PHE A 82 11.96 -4.80 0.62
C PHE A 82 13.30 -5.52 0.55
N GLY A 83 14.14 -5.33 1.55
CA GLY A 83 15.51 -5.84 1.54
C GLY A 83 15.63 -7.36 1.69
N LEU A 84 14.61 -8.04 2.20
CA LEU A 84 14.55 -9.49 2.31
C LEU A 84 13.07 -9.91 2.45
N GLY A 85 12.64 -10.83 1.60
CA GLY A 85 11.26 -11.30 1.60
C GLY A 85 10.23 -10.24 1.22
N GLY A 86 8.96 -10.57 1.32
CA GLY A 86 7.84 -9.69 1.10
C GLY A 86 7.20 -9.22 2.41
N SER A 87 6.45 -8.17 2.32
CA SER A 87 5.66 -7.65 3.42
C SER A 87 4.34 -7.07 2.92
N THR A 88 3.84 -6.02 3.55
CA THR A 88 2.54 -5.46 3.22
C THR A 88 2.68 -4.04 2.70
N ILE A 89 1.92 -3.72 1.68
CA ILE A 89 1.72 -2.36 1.20
C ILE A 89 0.26 -1.98 1.47
N LEU A 90 0.07 -0.83 2.10
CA LEU A 90 -1.23 -0.23 2.31
C LEU A 90 -1.36 0.98 1.37
N VAL A 91 -2.47 1.06 0.66
CA VAL A 91 -2.80 2.21 -0.16
C VAL A 91 -4.14 2.75 0.33
N LEU A 92 -4.16 4.02 0.71
CA LEU A 92 -5.36 4.70 1.20
C LEU A 92 -5.76 5.78 0.21
N TYR A 93 -6.97 5.68 -0.27
CA TYR A 93 -7.61 6.64 -1.18
C TYR A 93 -8.63 7.50 -0.44
N PRO A 94 -8.91 8.71 -0.90
CA PRO A 94 -10.06 9.47 -0.40
C PRO A 94 -11.36 8.69 -0.62
N ALA A 95 -12.28 8.81 0.33
CA ALA A 95 -13.56 8.12 0.23
C ALA A 95 -14.32 8.53 -1.04
N GLY A 96 -14.93 7.54 -1.71
CA GLY A 96 -15.74 7.78 -2.90
C GLY A 96 -14.96 8.04 -4.19
N THR A 97 -13.63 7.88 -4.20
CA THR A 97 -12.82 8.13 -5.42
C THR A 97 -12.52 6.88 -6.23
N ILE A 98 -12.57 5.72 -5.61
CA ILE A 98 -12.35 4.43 -6.27
C ILE A 98 -13.42 3.42 -5.88
N ARG A 99 -13.61 2.42 -6.73
CA ARG A 99 -14.40 1.22 -6.46
C ARG A 99 -13.54 0.00 -6.76
N SER A 100 -13.32 -0.85 -5.76
CA SER A 100 -12.65 -2.14 -5.97
C SER A 100 -13.52 -3.08 -6.80
N ASP A 101 -12.89 -4.02 -7.49
CA ASP A 101 -13.61 -5.04 -8.27
C ASP A 101 -14.44 -5.94 -7.34
N GLN A 102 -15.55 -6.46 -7.85
CA GLN A 102 -16.58 -7.11 -7.03
C GLN A 102 -16.10 -8.39 -6.34
N ASP A 103 -15.21 -9.14 -6.94
CA ASP A 103 -14.59 -10.34 -6.36
C ASP A 103 -13.74 -9.99 -5.13
N ILE A 104 -12.94 -8.92 -5.20
CA ILE A 104 -12.14 -8.41 -4.08
C ILE A 104 -13.05 -8.01 -2.92
N LEU A 105 -14.15 -7.29 -3.20
CA LEU A 105 -15.12 -6.90 -2.17
C LEU A 105 -15.76 -8.12 -1.52
N THR A 106 -16.22 -9.07 -2.33
CA THR A 106 -16.89 -10.29 -1.87
C THR A 106 -15.98 -11.13 -0.97
N TYR A 107 -14.73 -11.36 -1.39
CA TYR A 107 -13.78 -12.13 -0.57
C TYR A 107 -13.34 -11.36 0.67
N SER A 108 -13.17 -10.04 0.57
CA SER A 108 -12.85 -9.21 1.74
C SER A 108 -13.92 -9.26 2.82
N ASP A 109 -15.20 -9.24 2.45
CA ASP A 109 -16.34 -9.38 3.39
C ASP A 109 -16.34 -10.74 4.11
N LEU A 110 -15.83 -11.77 3.45
CA LEU A 110 -15.64 -13.11 4.03
C LEU A 110 -14.32 -13.23 4.84
N GLY A 111 -13.49 -12.19 4.86
CA GLY A 111 -12.16 -12.21 5.49
C GLY A 111 -11.15 -13.08 4.75
N ILE A 112 -11.34 -13.26 3.45
CA ILE A 112 -10.48 -14.06 2.56
C ILE A 112 -9.65 -13.10 1.69
N GLU A 113 -8.37 -13.41 1.50
CA GLU A 113 -7.49 -12.66 0.60
C GLU A 113 -7.76 -13.07 -0.86
N THR A 114 -7.83 -12.07 -1.75
CA THR A 114 -7.92 -12.29 -3.20
C THR A 114 -6.52 -12.35 -3.77
N GLN A 115 -6.20 -13.44 -4.48
CA GLN A 115 -4.93 -13.54 -5.20
C GLN A 115 -5.01 -12.70 -6.48
N ILE A 116 -4.03 -11.82 -6.67
CA ILE A 116 -3.91 -10.96 -7.85
C ILE A 116 -2.51 -11.08 -8.44
N GLN A 117 -2.38 -10.75 -9.71
CA GLN A 117 -1.11 -10.68 -10.41
C GLN A 117 -0.59 -9.24 -10.51
N MET A 118 0.72 -9.09 -10.67
CA MET A 118 1.33 -7.77 -10.92
C MET A 118 0.75 -7.17 -12.20
N GLY A 119 0.21 -5.94 -12.10
CA GLY A 119 -0.40 -5.25 -13.24
C GLY A 119 -1.88 -5.60 -13.49
N GLU A 120 -2.45 -6.53 -12.73
CA GLU A 120 -3.87 -6.84 -12.81
C GLU A 120 -4.71 -5.66 -12.30
N LYS A 121 -5.86 -5.42 -12.96
CA LYS A 121 -6.83 -4.43 -12.51
C LYS A 121 -7.49 -4.90 -11.22
N ILE A 122 -7.53 -4.05 -10.21
CA ILE A 122 -8.14 -4.33 -8.89
C ILE A 122 -9.33 -3.42 -8.58
N GLY A 123 -9.69 -2.56 -9.49
CA GLY A 123 -10.76 -1.60 -9.32
C GLY A 123 -10.70 -0.48 -10.36
N GLU A 124 -11.54 0.49 -10.18
CA GLU A 124 -11.65 1.63 -11.10
C GLU A 124 -11.91 2.95 -10.37
N LYS A 125 -11.53 4.03 -11.02
CA LYS A 125 -11.87 5.39 -10.57
C LYS A 125 -13.38 5.59 -10.70
N LEU A 126 -13.99 6.14 -9.65
CA LEU A 126 -15.35 6.64 -9.73
C LEU A 126 -15.33 8.01 -10.43
N CYS A 127 -16.08 8.14 -11.53
CA CYS A 127 -16.36 9.46 -12.07
C CYS A 127 -17.27 10.17 -11.08
N LEU A 128 -16.76 11.23 -10.46
CA LEU A 128 -17.63 12.17 -9.77
C LEU A 128 -18.46 12.81 -10.88
N ASN A 129 -19.71 12.40 -11.02
CA ASN A 129 -20.65 13.16 -11.84
C ASN A 129 -20.81 14.51 -11.14
N ASP A 130 -20.45 15.58 -11.86
CA ASP A 130 -20.70 16.95 -11.48
C ASP A 130 -22.21 17.21 -11.24
#